data_fea5d7f3e54bc1cadc20992411abc2fe
#
_entry.id   fea5d7f3e54bc1cadc20992411abc2fe
#
_cell.length_a   1.000
_cell.length_b   1.000
_cell.length_c   1.000
_cell.angle_alpha   90.00
_cell.angle_beta   90.00
_cell.angle_gamma   90.00
#
_symmetry.space_group_name_H-M   'P 1'
#
loop_
_entity.id
_entity.type
_entity.pdbx_description
1 polymer ?
#
loop_
_entity_poly.entity_id
_entity_poly.type
_entity_poly.pdbx_seq_one_letter_code
_entity_poly.pdbx_strand_id
1 'polypeptide(L)'
;NVHESAIKKQQLVAVVAQEDLDNSRRMIDQQKLEMERARSELQNKDEKINLVFISLIFTLLGFAGLVYAYLKSIKNQRLIAEQKHIIENSLVEKDSLLKEIHHRVKNNLQMVSSLLSLQTKNTRSKAAIEALEEGKSRVKAMALIHQKLYQNEDLSVIEMQGYIESLVNSVQSVFKKGGHNINITIDAEGVELDIDRAIPFGLILNELVSNSFKYAFPDDHLNPKIYIHLRKNSQEGFFEYADNGVGLSEDSEERANSSMGIRLINRLVNQLQSQLGIDKSTDGVRFYFNFK
;
A
#
# COMPACT_ATOMS: atom_id res chain seq x y z
N ASN A 1 -83.59 4.94 102.71
CA ASN A 1 -82.95 6.14 102.23
C ASN A 1 -81.37 6.11 102.32
N VAL A 2 -80.78 5.46 103.40
CA VAL A 2 -79.26 5.44 103.49
C VAL A 2 -78.64 4.35 102.60
N HIS A 3 -79.37 3.23 102.36
CA HIS A 3 -78.87 2.14 101.44
C HIS A 3 -78.89 2.54 99.97
N GLU A 4 -79.86 3.33 99.57
CA GLU A 4 -80.07 3.78 98.16
C GLU A 4 -79.02 4.83 97.75
N SER A 5 -78.53 5.71 98.69
CA SER A 5 -77.53 6.65 98.51
C SER A 5 -76.10 6.01 98.43
N ALA A 6 -75.92 4.89 99.19
CA ALA A 6 -74.68 4.13 99.16
C ALA A 6 -74.49 3.35 97.84
N ILE A 7 -75.57 2.78 97.25
CA ILE A 7 -75.57 2.11 95.96
C ILE A 7 -75.31 3.09 94.82
N LYS A 8 -75.98 4.27 94.87
CA LYS A 8 -75.75 5.33 93.85
C LYS A 8 -74.27 5.84 93.88
N LYS A 9 -73.69 5.94 95.11
CA LYS A 9 -72.31 6.35 95.30
C LYS A 9 -71.32 5.32 94.73
N GLN A 10 -71.61 3.98 94.97
CA GLN A 10 -70.83 2.89 94.40
C GLN A 10 -70.93 2.80 92.92
N GLN A 11 -72.13 3.01 92.34
CA GLN A 11 -72.34 3.10 90.86
C GLN A 11 -71.59 4.27 90.25
N LEU A 12 -71.59 5.46 90.89
CA LEU A 12 -70.88 6.61 90.41
C LEU A 12 -69.35 6.37 90.44
N VAL A 13 -68.81 5.75 91.53
CA VAL A 13 -67.37 5.42 91.55
C VAL A 13 -66.98 4.38 90.49
N ALA A 14 -67.88 3.41 90.23
CA ALA A 14 -67.60 2.42 89.18
C ALA A 14 -67.66 3.05 87.76
N VAL A 15 -68.55 4.01 87.48
CA VAL A 15 -68.62 4.74 86.20
C VAL A 15 -67.38 5.62 86.03
N VAL A 16 -66.93 6.32 87.07
CA VAL A 16 -65.74 7.15 87.01
C VAL A 16 -64.48 6.32 86.78
N ALA A 17 -64.40 5.18 87.52
CA ALA A 17 -63.27 4.23 87.33
C ALA A 17 -63.27 3.60 85.91
N GLN A 18 -64.43 3.33 85.35
CA GLN A 18 -64.57 2.85 83.99
C GLN A 18 -64.13 3.91 82.94
N GLU A 19 -64.55 5.17 83.18
CA GLU A 19 -64.16 6.31 82.31
C GLU A 19 -62.65 6.61 82.37
N ASP A 20 -62.07 6.54 83.57
CA ASP A 20 -60.60 6.67 83.74
C ASP A 20 -59.85 5.52 83.05
N LEU A 21 -60.38 4.28 83.08
CA LEU A 21 -59.83 3.12 82.43
C LEU A 21 -59.87 3.28 80.88
N ASP A 22 -61.02 3.74 80.39
CA ASP A 22 -61.20 3.96 78.93
C ASP A 22 -60.34 5.13 78.40
N ASN A 23 -60.19 6.20 79.23
CA ASN A 23 -59.28 7.28 78.90
C ASN A 23 -57.83 6.80 78.92
N SER A 24 -57.43 6.01 79.87
CA SER A 24 -56.11 5.41 79.93
C SER A 24 -55.83 4.45 78.75
N ARG A 25 -56.82 3.65 78.35
CA ARG A 25 -56.72 2.85 77.14
C ARG A 25 -56.56 3.68 75.89
N ARG A 26 -57.32 4.73 75.70
CA ARG A 26 -57.22 5.68 74.58
C ARG A 26 -55.84 6.32 74.53
N MET A 27 -55.29 6.72 75.63
CA MET A 27 -53.93 7.31 75.68
C MET A 27 -52.89 6.24 75.33
N ILE A 28 -53.02 4.99 75.82
CA ILE A 28 -52.10 3.91 75.43
C ILE A 28 -52.17 3.62 73.90
N ASP A 29 -53.39 3.58 73.33
CA ASP A 29 -53.56 3.32 71.95
C ASP A 29 -53.01 4.49 71.06
N GLN A 30 -53.18 5.72 71.54
CA GLN A 30 -52.56 6.90 70.86
C GLN A 30 -51.00 6.82 70.93
N GLN A 31 -50.46 6.50 72.07
CA GLN A 31 -49.01 6.34 72.22
C GLN A 31 -48.46 5.17 71.33
N LYS A 32 -49.17 4.05 71.24
CA LYS A 32 -48.82 2.97 70.37
C LYS A 32 -48.82 3.42 68.87
N LEU A 33 -49.86 4.15 68.44
CA LEU A 33 -49.97 4.66 67.06
C LEU A 33 -48.84 5.64 66.75
N GLU A 34 -48.52 6.53 67.69
CA GLU A 34 -47.38 7.49 67.52
C GLU A 34 -46.07 6.75 67.45
N MET A 35 -45.86 5.73 68.30
CA MET A 35 -44.66 4.88 68.27
C MET A 35 -44.53 4.10 66.97
N GLU A 36 -45.61 3.55 66.40
CA GLU A 36 -45.61 2.87 65.10
C GLU A 36 -45.31 3.84 63.94
N ARG A 37 -45.85 5.05 63.99
CA ARG A 37 -45.53 6.12 63.00
C ARG A 37 -44.07 6.53 63.07
N ALA A 38 -43.53 6.76 64.26
CA ALA A 38 -42.15 7.13 64.47
C ALA A 38 -41.21 5.98 63.98
N ARG A 39 -41.57 4.72 64.22
CA ARG A 39 -40.85 3.55 63.74
C ARG A 39 -40.81 3.45 62.20
N SER A 40 -41.99 3.64 61.59
CA SER A 40 -42.07 3.62 60.11
C SER A 40 -41.30 4.77 59.49
N GLU A 41 -41.30 5.97 60.10
CA GLU A 41 -40.52 7.10 59.61
C GLU A 41 -39.01 6.83 59.74
N LEU A 42 -38.55 6.22 60.84
CA LEU A 42 -37.14 5.82 61.02
C LEU A 42 -36.74 4.78 59.99
N GLN A 43 -37.53 3.75 59.75
CA GLN A 43 -37.27 2.74 58.71
C GLN A 43 -37.17 3.38 57.34
N ASN A 44 -38.09 4.25 56.97
CA ASN A 44 -38.04 4.99 55.68
C ASN A 44 -36.80 5.88 55.55
N LYS A 45 -36.32 6.47 56.65
CA LYS A 45 -35.07 7.25 56.68
C LYS A 45 -33.86 6.35 56.47
N ASP A 46 -33.81 5.21 57.17
CA ASP A 46 -32.71 4.26 57.01
C ASP A 46 -32.62 3.67 55.61
N GLU A 47 -33.77 3.32 54.99
CA GLU A 47 -33.82 2.88 53.60
C GLU A 47 -33.31 3.95 52.65
N LYS A 48 -33.71 5.23 52.82
CA LYS A 48 -33.21 6.34 52.00
C LYS A 48 -31.71 6.55 52.19
N ILE A 49 -31.20 6.47 53.40
CA ILE A 49 -29.79 6.59 53.73
C ILE A 49 -29.00 5.46 53.04
N ASN A 50 -29.49 4.22 53.11
CA ASN A 50 -28.87 3.08 52.44
C ASN A 50 -28.83 3.25 50.92
N LEU A 51 -29.93 3.72 50.30
CA LEU A 51 -29.97 4.01 48.87
C LEU A 51 -28.94 5.08 48.48
N VAL A 52 -28.79 6.15 49.27
CA VAL A 52 -27.80 7.18 49.03
C VAL A 52 -26.38 6.61 49.13
N PHE A 53 -26.09 5.78 50.15
CA PHE A 53 -24.78 5.13 50.29
C PHE A 53 -24.48 4.19 49.12
N ILE A 54 -25.46 3.37 48.68
CA ILE A 54 -25.29 2.49 47.51
C ILE A 54 -25.01 3.33 46.26
N SER A 55 -25.80 4.39 46.03
CA SER A 55 -25.59 5.27 44.86
C SER A 55 -24.19 5.96 44.88
N LEU A 56 -23.74 6.37 46.07
CA LEU A 56 -22.40 6.96 46.23
C LEU A 56 -21.29 5.97 45.91
N ILE A 57 -21.43 4.70 46.33
CA ILE A 57 -20.48 3.61 46.03
C ILE A 57 -20.42 3.41 44.51
N PHE A 58 -21.56 3.29 43.83
CA PHE A 58 -21.60 3.15 42.35
C PHE A 58 -20.99 4.33 41.61
N THR A 59 -21.24 5.55 42.06
CA THR A 59 -20.63 6.75 41.47
C THR A 59 -19.11 6.77 41.67
N LEU A 60 -18.61 6.41 42.85
CA LEU A 60 -17.17 6.28 43.12
C LEU A 60 -16.51 5.21 42.25
N LEU A 61 -17.13 4.04 42.11
CA LEU A 61 -16.63 2.95 41.26
C LEU A 61 -16.61 3.42 39.76
N GLY A 62 -17.67 4.08 39.30
CA GLY A 62 -17.75 4.64 37.97
C GLY A 62 -16.65 5.66 37.71
N PHE A 63 -16.43 6.58 38.67
CA PHE A 63 -15.37 7.57 38.57
C PHE A 63 -13.96 6.92 38.55
N ALA A 64 -13.72 5.94 39.43
CA ALA A 64 -12.47 5.18 39.44
C ALA A 64 -12.22 4.46 38.10
N GLY A 65 -13.28 3.86 37.51
CA GLY A 65 -13.22 3.24 36.19
C GLY A 65 -12.87 4.23 35.07
N LEU A 66 -13.46 5.43 35.08
CA LEU A 66 -13.15 6.49 34.12
C LEU A 66 -11.70 6.99 34.27
N VAL A 67 -11.22 7.22 35.49
CA VAL A 67 -9.83 7.59 35.75
C VAL A 67 -8.87 6.52 35.25
N TYR A 68 -9.14 5.25 35.54
CA TYR A 68 -8.34 4.14 35.04
C TYR A 68 -8.32 4.08 33.50
N ALA A 69 -9.48 4.19 32.85
CA ALA A 69 -9.58 4.21 31.39
C ALA A 69 -8.82 5.39 30.77
N TYR A 70 -8.92 6.58 31.40
CA TYR A 70 -8.20 7.78 30.97
C TYR A 70 -6.68 7.61 31.07
N LEU A 71 -6.17 7.13 32.20
CA LEU A 71 -4.73 6.87 32.38
C LEU A 71 -4.21 5.81 31.42
N LYS A 72 -4.99 4.74 31.20
CA LYS A 72 -4.69 3.70 30.21
C LYS A 72 -4.66 4.27 28.77
N SER A 73 -5.60 5.14 28.44
CA SER A 73 -5.65 5.83 27.14
C SER A 73 -4.40 6.69 26.90
N ILE A 74 -3.99 7.50 27.88
CA ILE A 74 -2.76 8.30 27.80
C ILE A 74 -1.55 7.41 27.58
N LYS A 75 -1.43 6.31 28.33
CA LYS A 75 -0.31 5.37 28.17
C LYS A 75 -0.29 4.76 26.78
N ASN A 76 -1.45 4.34 26.25
CA ASN A 76 -1.57 3.77 24.91
C ASN A 76 -1.22 4.81 23.83
N GLN A 77 -1.68 6.05 23.97
CA GLN A 77 -1.35 7.12 23.02
C GLN A 77 0.16 7.40 22.97
N ARG A 78 0.84 7.41 24.12
CA ARG A 78 2.31 7.56 24.17
C ARG A 78 3.01 6.40 23.47
N LEU A 79 2.57 5.17 23.72
CA LEU A 79 3.13 3.99 23.08
C LEU A 79 2.94 4.01 21.56
N ILE A 80 1.75 4.39 21.09
CA ILE A 80 1.45 4.55 19.66
C ILE A 80 2.33 5.63 19.03
N ALA A 81 2.50 6.77 19.71
CA ALA A 81 3.36 7.85 19.23
C ALA A 81 4.84 7.42 19.12
N GLU A 82 5.34 6.67 20.10
CA GLU A 82 6.69 6.12 20.08
C GLU A 82 6.86 5.09 18.94
N GLN A 83 5.92 4.17 18.79
CA GLN A 83 5.93 3.20 17.69
C GLN A 83 5.87 3.89 16.31
N LYS A 84 5.03 4.92 16.17
CA LYS A 84 4.94 5.72 14.95
C LYS A 84 6.29 6.36 14.61
N HIS A 85 6.95 6.97 15.58
CA HIS A 85 8.26 7.59 15.39
C HIS A 85 9.34 6.56 14.97
N ILE A 86 9.33 5.37 15.59
CA ILE A 86 10.26 4.28 15.21
C ILE A 86 10.00 3.83 13.77
N ILE A 87 8.72 3.66 13.38
CA ILE A 87 8.34 3.27 12.02
C ILE A 87 8.75 4.34 11.01
N GLU A 88 8.49 5.62 11.29
CA GLU A 88 8.88 6.74 10.41
C GLU A 88 10.41 6.79 10.21
N ASN A 89 11.17 6.66 11.27
CA ASN A 89 12.64 6.61 11.18
C ASN A 89 13.13 5.39 10.38
N SER A 90 12.52 4.23 10.60
CA SER A 90 12.86 3.00 9.86
C SER A 90 12.52 3.11 8.37
N LEU A 91 11.42 3.79 8.02
CA LEU A 91 11.07 4.08 6.62
C LEU A 91 12.12 4.99 5.96
N VAL A 92 12.49 6.09 6.62
CA VAL A 92 13.53 7.01 6.11
C VAL A 92 14.87 6.29 5.92
N GLU A 93 15.27 5.45 6.88
CA GLU A 93 16.49 4.65 6.76
C GLU A 93 16.41 3.65 5.59
N LYS A 94 15.27 2.96 5.46
CA LYS A 94 15.03 2.01 4.35
C LYS A 94 15.11 2.71 3.00
N ASP A 95 14.49 3.89 2.85
CA ASP A 95 14.54 4.66 1.62
C ASP A 95 15.97 5.12 1.29
N SER A 96 16.73 5.54 2.30
CA SER A 96 18.14 5.90 2.14
C SER A 96 18.99 4.70 1.67
N LEU A 97 18.77 3.52 2.27
CA LEU A 97 19.46 2.28 1.87
C LEU A 97 19.08 1.85 0.44
N LEU A 98 17.81 1.95 0.05
CA LEU A 98 17.39 1.65 -1.30
C LEU A 98 18.06 2.58 -2.32
N LYS A 99 18.11 3.88 -2.04
CA LYS A 99 18.85 4.85 -2.87
C LYS A 99 20.32 4.48 -3.02
N GLU A 100 21.00 4.12 -1.94
CA GLU A 100 22.40 3.70 -1.98
C GLU A 100 22.58 2.41 -2.79
N ILE A 101 21.68 1.42 -2.65
CA ILE A 101 21.71 0.19 -3.45
C ILE A 101 21.60 0.52 -4.95
N HIS A 102 20.64 1.35 -5.36
CA HIS A 102 20.48 1.74 -6.76
C HIS A 102 21.71 2.49 -7.29
N HIS A 103 22.30 3.36 -6.49
CA HIS A 103 23.58 4.00 -6.84
C HIS A 103 24.69 3.00 -7.08
N ARG A 104 24.85 2.04 -6.18
CA ARG A 104 25.87 1.00 -6.30
C ARG A 104 25.64 0.09 -7.50
N VAL A 105 24.39 -0.31 -7.75
CA VAL A 105 24.02 -1.10 -8.95
C VAL A 105 24.38 -0.33 -10.22
N LYS A 106 24.01 0.96 -10.33
CA LYS A 106 24.42 1.81 -11.47
C LYS A 106 25.93 1.84 -11.63
N ASN A 107 26.70 2.08 -10.56
CA ASN A 107 28.15 2.17 -10.62
C ASN A 107 28.78 0.83 -11.04
N ASN A 108 28.26 -0.29 -10.55
CA ASN A 108 28.70 -1.63 -10.93
C ASN A 108 28.40 -1.91 -12.41
N LEU A 109 27.21 -1.53 -12.90
CA LEU A 109 26.86 -1.67 -14.32
C LEU A 109 27.72 -0.79 -15.21
N GLN A 110 28.10 0.42 -14.80
CA GLN A 110 29.05 1.28 -15.50
C GLN A 110 30.45 0.66 -15.57
N MET A 111 30.89 0.04 -14.48
CA MET A 111 32.17 -0.68 -14.45
C MET A 111 32.16 -1.85 -15.43
N VAL A 112 31.08 -2.67 -15.43
CA VAL A 112 30.93 -3.79 -16.38
C VAL A 112 30.93 -3.27 -17.81
N SER A 113 30.20 -2.19 -18.12
CA SER A 113 30.19 -1.55 -19.44
C SER A 113 31.59 -1.10 -19.88
N SER A 114 32.38 -0.55 -18.96
CA SER A 114 33.76 -0.13 -19.22
C SER A 114 34.69 -1.33 -19.51
N LEU A 115 34.52 -2.42 -18.74
CA LEU A 115 35.27 -3.66 -18.99
C LEU A 115 34.94 -4.28 -20.35
N LEU A 116 33.64 -4.32 -20.72
CA LEU A 116 33.24 -4.76 -22.07
C LEU A 116 33.86 -3.90 -23.16
N SER A 117 33.89 -2.57 -22.98
CA SER A 117 34.52 -1.65 -23.93
C SER A 117 36.05 -1.89 -24.08
N LEU A 118 36.76 -2.24 -22.99
CA LEU A 118 38.17 -2.61 -23.04
C LEU A 118 38.35 -3.93 -23.78
N GLN A 119 37.53 -4.91 -23.54
CA GLN A 119 37.58 -6.21 -24.23
C GLN A 119 37.30 -6.04 -25.73
N THR A 120 36.34 -5.20 -26.12
CA THR A 120 36.07 -4.89 -27.53
C THR A 120 37.29 -4.34 -28.24
N LYS A 121 38.04 -3.44 -27.60
CA LYS A 121 39.28 -2.87 -28.18
C LYS A 121 40.41 -3.90 -28.36
N ASN A 122 40.47 -4.90 -27.50
CA ASN A 122 41.50 -5.94 -27.51
C ASN A 122 41.14 -7.17 -28.34
N THR A 123 39.88 -7.23 -28.87
CA THR A 123 39.38 -8.36 -29.62
C THR A 123 39.49 -8.07 -31.11
N ARG A 124 39.92 -9.07 -31.90
CA ARG A 124 40.08 -8.98 -33.37
C ARG A 124 38.97 -9.67 -34.14
N SER A 125 38.24 -10.57 -33.51
CA SER A 125 37.14 -11.28 -34.14
C SER A 125 35.90 -10.37 -34.27
N LYS A 126 35.41 -10.16 -35.49
CA LYS A 126 34.26 -9.32 -35.76
C LYS A 126 33.02 -9.81 -35.02
N ALA A 127 32.76 -11.13 -35.03
CA ALA A 127 31.63 -11.73 -34.31
C ALA A 127 31.73 -11.54 -32.78
N ALA A 128 32.94 -11.62 -32.22
CA ALA A 128 33.15 -11.37 -30.80
C ALA A 128 32.99 -9.88 -30.44
N ILE A 129 33.42 -8.97 -31.31
CA ILE A 129 33.20 -7.52 -31.14
C ILE A 129 31.70 -7.21 -31.13
N GLU A 130 30.92 -7.75 -32.09
CA GLU A 130 29.48 -7.58 -32.15
C GLU A 130 28.78 -8.09 -30.88
N ALA A 131 29.14 -9.28 -30.41
CA ALA A 131 28.59 -9.85 -29.18
C ALA A 131 28.91 -8.99 -27.93
N LEU A 132 30.15 -8.45 -27.83
CA LEU A 132 30.57 -7.56 -26.74
C LEU A 132 29.80 -6.22 -26.76
N GLU A 133 29.61 -5.63 -27.95
CA GLU A 133 28.84 -4.38 -28.10
C GLU A 133 27.35 -4.60 -27.78
N GLU A 134 26.75 -5.75 -28.12
CA GLU A 134 25.40 -6.12 -27.71
C GLU A 134 25.31 -6.26 -26.17
N GLY A 135 26.24 -6.99 -25.57
CA GLY A 135 26.31 -7.11 -24.12
C GLY A 135 26.42 -5.74 -23.41
N LYS A 136 27.27 -4.86 -23.94
CA LYS A 136 27.42 -3.49 -23.45
C LYS A 136 26.14 -2.66 -23.58
N SER A 137 25.41 -2.78 -24.70
CA SER A 137 24.12 -2.10 -24.90
C SER A 137 23.08 -2.56 -23.86
N ARG A 138 22.99 -3.88 -23.58
CA ARG A 138 22.11 -4.44 -22.55
C ARG A 138 22.45 -3.91 -21.14
N VAL A 139 23.73 -3.90 -20.78
CA VAL A 139 24.20 -3.35 -19.49
C VAL A 139 23.87 -1.86 -19.37
N LYS A 140 23.99 -1.09 -20.48
CA LYS A 140 23.63 0.33 -20.49
C LYS A 140 22.12 0.55 -20.33
N ALA A 141 21.29 -0.28 -20.96
CA ALA A 141 19.85 -0.24 -20.76
C ALA A 141 19.45 -0.47 -19.30
N MET A 142 20.05 -1.49 -18.63
CA MET A 142 19.85 -1.71 -17.20
C MET A 142 20.28 -0.51 -16.34
N ALA A 143 21.42 0.10 -16.65
CA ALA A 143 21.94 1.24 -15.91
C ALA A 143 21.03 2.47 -16.00
N LEU A 144 20.38 2.68 -17.16
CA LEU A 144 19.40 3.76 -17.36
C LEU A 144 18.18 3.62 -16.47
N ILE A 145 17.66 2.40 -16.26
CA ILE A 145 16.54 2.15 -15.34
C ILE A 145 16.91 2.58 -13.93
N HIS A 146 18.05 2.07 -13.42
CA HIS A 146 18.51 2.42 -12.08
C HIS A 146 18.79 3.93 -11.93
N GLN A 147 19.15 4.61 -13.00
CA GLN A 147 19.33 6.06 -12.97
C GLN A 147 18.00 6.81 -12.94
N LYS A 148 16.98 6.36 -13.67
CA LYS A 148 15.65 6.99 -13.69
C LYS A 148 14.92 6.82 -12.37
N LEU A 149 15.02 5.66 -11.71
CA LEU A 149 14.50 5.42 -10.36
C LEU A 149 14.99 6.44 -9.34
N TYR A 150 16.25 6.83 -9.46
CA TYR A 150 16.84 7.78 -8.52
C TYR A 150 16.33 9.21 -8.71
N GLN A 151 15.84 9.57 -9.89
CA GLN A 151 15.36 10.93 -10.22
C GLN A 151 13.90 11.17 -9.80
N ASN A 152 13.15 10.11 -9.50
CA ASN A 152 11.77 10.19 -9.04
C ASN A 152 11.69 10.22 -7.51
N GLU A 153 10.79 11.02 -6.97
CA GLU A 153 10.48 11.05 -5.53
C GLU A 153 9.87 9.72 -5.07
N ASP A 154 9.12 9.06 -5.94
CA ASP A 154 8.61 7.70 -5.74
C ASP A 154 9.56 6.68 -6.39
N LEU A 155 10.29 5.94 -5.53
CA LEU A 155 11.25 4.91 -5.94
C LEU A 155 10.58 3.61 -6.43
N SER A 156 9.27 3.52 -6.38
CA SER A 156 8.53 2.28 -6.66
C SER A 156 8.09 2.14 -8.11
N VAL A 157 7.92 3.26 -8.84
CA VAL A 157 7.39 3.27 -10.20
C VAL A 157 8.25 4.09 -11.17
N ILE A 158 8.25 3.66 -12.42
CA ILE A 158 8.95 4.31 -13.54
C ILE A 158 7.92 4.81 -14.53
N GLU A 159 7.98 6.11 -14.83
CA GLU A 159 7.25 6.71 -15.93
C GLU A 159 7.85 6.24 -17.27
N MET A 160 7.05 5.53 -18.08
CA MET A 160 7.55 4.76 -19.20
C MET A 160 7.84 5.62 -20.43
N GLN A 161 7.13 6.71 -20.68
CA GLN A 161 7.37 7.58 -21.85
C GLN A 161 8.80 8.13 -21.84
N GLY A 162 9.19 8.82 -20.77
CA GLY A 162 10.51 9.41 -20.66
C GLY A 162 11.64 8.38 -20.51
N TYR A 163 11.31 7.17 -19.96
CA TYR A 163 12.25 6.06 -19.91
C TYR A 163 12.53 5.51 -21.33
N ILE A 164 11.49 5.22 -22.12
CA ILE A 164 11.59 4.69 -23.49
C ILE A 164 12.33 5.70 -24.37
N GLU A 165 12.01 6.97 -24.30
CA GLU A 165 12.71 8.03 -25.03
C GLU A 165 14.22 8.05 -24.72
N SER A 166 14.57 7.96 -23.45
CA SER A 166 15.97 7.95 -23.01
C SER A 166 16.72 6.72 -23.52
N LEU A 167 16.06 5.55 -23.51
CA LEU A 167 16.61 4.29 -24.03
C LEU A 167 16.83 4.36 -25.53
N VAL A 168 15.81 4.76 -26.29
CA VAL A 168 15.86 4.91 -27.75
C VAL A 168 16.96 5.86 -28.16
N ASN A 169 17.05 7.03 -27.50
CA ASN A 169 18.11 8.01 -27.75
C ASN A 169 19.51 7.41 -27.47
N SER A 170 19.63 6.60 -26.44
CA SER A 170 20.89 5.93 -26.11
C SER A 170 21.30 4.92 -27.20
N VAL A 171 20.35 4.10 -27.70
CA VAL A 171 20.61 3.15 -28.79
C VAL A 171 20.93 3.93 -30.09
N GLN A 172 20.14 4.91 -30.45
CA GLN A 172 20.34 5.75 -31.61
C GLN A 172 21.71 6.40 -31.62
N SER A 173 22.23 6.86 -30.48
CA SER A 173 23.55 7.50 -30.38
C SER A 173 24.70 6.56 -30.78
N VAL A 174 24.53 5.23 -30.61
CA VAL A 174 25.53 4.24 -31.03
C VAL A 174 25.52 4.05 -32.52
N PHE A 175 24.35 4.13 -33.17
CA PHE A 175 24.15 3.86 -34.60
C PHE A 175 24.18 5.11 -35.51
N LYS A 176 24.11 6.34 -34.97
CA LYS A 176 24.12 7.62 -35.72
C LYS A 176 25.31 7.77 -36.70
N LYS A 177 26.34 6.95 -36.57
CA LYS A 177 27.48 6.95 -37.51
C LYS A 177 27.16 6.34 -38.88
N GLY A 178 25.96 5.69 -39.04
CA GLY A 178 25.54 5.01 -40.25
C GLY A 178 24.62 5.82 -41.23
N GLY A 179 24.29 7.07 -40.91
CA GLY A 179 23.61 7.97 -41.89
C GLY A 179 22.08 7.90 -41.96
N HIS A 180 21.41 6.94 -41.36
CA HIS A 180 19.95 6.83 -41.40
C HIS A 180 19.27 7.71 -40.34
N ASN A 181 18.35 8.57 -40.80
CA ASN A 181 17.46 9.33 -39.91
C ASN A 181 16.13 8.56 -39.77
N ILE A 182 16.09 7.65 -38.79
CA ILE A 182 14.90 6.82 -38.52
C ILE A 182 13.89 7.66 -37.74
N ASN A 183 12.66 7.72 -38.23
CA ASN A 183 11.56 8.38 -37.54
C ASN A 183 10.97 7.41 -36.47
N ILE A 184 11.10 7.76 -35.20
CA ILE A 184 10.66 6.92 -34.09
C ILE A 184 9.50 7.61 -33.37
N THR A 185 8.34 6.95 -33.35
CA THR A 185 7.15 7.39 -32.64
C THR A 185 7.00 6.57 -31.38
N ILE A 186 6.88 7.23 -30.22
CA ILE A 186 6.71 6.61 -28.92
C ILE A 186 5.37 7.07 -28.34
N ASP A 187 4.51 6.14 -27.99
CA ASP A 187 3.20 6.38 -27.39
C ASP A 187 3.05 5.52 -26.13
N ALA A 188 3.51 6.05 -25.00
CA ALA A 188 3.50 5.41 -23.67
C ALA A 188 3.08 6.38 -22.57
N GLU A 189 2.42 7.49 -22.94
CA GLU A 189 2.03 8.54 -22.01
C GLU A 189 1.10 8.03 -20.91
N GLY A 190 1.37 8.42 -19.66
CA GLY A 190 0.59 8.03 -18.49
C GLY A 190 0.77 6.56 -18.05
N VAL A 191 1.73 5.84 -18.64
CA VAL A 191 2.02 4.46 -18.22
C VAL A 191 3.15 4.44 -17.19
N GLU A 192 2.86 3.88 -16.02
CA GLU A 192 3.81 3.65 -14.95
C GLU A 192 3.96 2.15 -14.69
N LEU A 193 5.20 1.68 -14.56
CA LEU A 193 5.55 0.29 -14.23
C LEU A 193 6.47 0.25 -13.03
N ASP A 194 6.30 -0.78 -12.20
CA ASP A 194 7.30 -1.13 -11.19
C ASP A 194 8.62 -1.58 -11.83
N ILE A 195 9.70 -1.56 -11.02
CA ILE A 195 11.06 -1.88 -11.50
C ILE A 195 11.17 -3.30 -12.04
N ASP A 196 10.44 -4.26 -11.45
CA ASP A 196 10.51 -5.67 -11.83
C ASP A 196 9.95 -5.91 -13.24
N ARG A 197 9.02 -5.06 -13.67
CA ARG A 197 8.49 -5.03 -15.04
C ARG A 197 9.29 -4.11 -15.96
N ALA A 198 9.68 -2.94 -15.51
CA ALA A 198 10.39 -1.97 -16.34
C ALA A 198 11.75 -2.49 -16.83
N ILE A 199 12.48 -3.29 -16.04
CA ILE A 199 13.76 -3.91 -16.46
C ILE A 199 13.55 -4.86 -17.65
N PRO A 200 12.65 -5.87 -17.60
CA PRO A 200 12.36 -6.69 -18.77
C PRO A 200 11.94 -5.88 -19.99
N PHE A 201 11.04 -4.89 -19.82
CA PHE A 201 10.62 -4.01 -20.92
C PHE A 201 11.78 -3.27 -21.56
N GLY A 202 12.66 -2.70 -20.76
CA GLY A 202 13.82 -1.98 -21.29
C GLY A 202 14.77 -2.87 -22.07
N LEU A 203 14.98 -4.10 -21.61
CA LEU A 203 15.81 -5.06 -22.33
C LEU A 203 15.14 -5.54 -23.63
N ILE A 204 13.83 -5.80 -23.63
CA ILE A 204 13.06 -6.13 -24.85
C ILE A 204 13.19 -4.99 -25.86
N LEU A 205 12.94 -3.75 -25.45
CA LEU A 205 13.04 -2.58 -26.31
C LEU A 205 14.46 -2.38 -26.84
N ASN A 206 15.48 -2.55 -26.01
CA ASN A 206 16.88 -2.44 -26.44
C ASN A 206 17.21 -3.45 -27.56
N GLU A 207 16.73 -4.70 -27.43
CA GLU A 207 16.92 -5.72 -28.46
C GLU A 207 16.17 -5.38 -29.74
N LEU A 208 14.87 -5.01 -29.66
CA LEU A 208 14.03 -4.71 -30.82
C LEU A 208 14.58 -3.49 -31.56
N VAL A 209 14.85 -2.40 -30.86
CA VAL A 209 15.39 -1.15 -31.45
C VAL A 209 16.76 -1.43 -32.08
N SER A 210 17.67 -2.10 -31.36
CA SER A 210 19.00 -2.44 -31.91
C SER A 210 18.93 -3.31 -33.15
N ASN A 211 17.99 -4.27 -33.20
CA ASN A 211 17.79 -5.13 -34.36
C ASN A 211 17.28 -4.34 -35.54
N SER A 212 16.33 -3.41 -35.37
CA SER A 212 15.84 -2.59 -36.47
C SER A 212 16.93 -1.67 -37.01
N PHE A 213 17.77 -1.09 -36.14
CA PHE A 213 18.93 -0.29 -36.60
C PHE A 213 19.99 -1.08 -37.34
N LYS A 214 20.16 -2.38 -37.04
CA LYS A 214 21.17 -3.23 -37.67
C LYS A 214 20.68 -3.90 -38.93
N TYR A 215 19.39 -4.29 -38.99
CA TYR A 215 18.92 -5.27 -39.95
C TYR A 215 17.68 -4.84 -40.74
N ALA A 216 16.83 -3.94 -40.19
CA ALA A 216 15.54 -3.64 -40.81
C ALA A 216 15.65 -2.66 -41.97
N PHE A 217 16.62 -1.74 -41.98
CA PHE A 217 16.68 -0.64 -42.90
C PHE A 217 17.97 -0.68 -43.77
N PRO A 218 17.88 -1.19 -44.99
CA PRO A 218 18.98 -1.07 -45.97
C PRO A 218 19.24 0.40 -46.32
N ASP A 219 20.44 0.69 -46.87
CA ASP A 219 20.92 2.07 -47.15
C ASP A 219 20.00 2.85 -48.10
N ASP A 220 19.24 2.20 -48.96
CA ASP A 220 18.29 2.74 -49.92
C ASP A 220 16.85 2.89 -49.38
N HIS A 221 16.60 2.58 -48.10
CA HIS A 221 15.27 2.70 -47.53
C HIS A 221 14.83 4.16 -47.37
N LEU A 222 13.79 4.57 -48.13
CA LEU A 222 13.42 5.98 -48.33
C LEU A 222 12.80 6.65 -47.09
N ASN A 223 12.14 5.91 -46.19
CA ASN A 223 11.42 6.48 -45.04
C ASN A 223 11.37 5.47 -43.88
N PRO A 224 12.50 5.22 -43.19
CA PRO A 224 12.55 4.27 -42.09
C PRO A 224 11.76 4.76 -40.87
N LYS A 225 10.86 3.91 -40.36
CA LYS A 225 9.99 4.24 -39.24
C LYS A 225 10.00 3.12 -38.20
N ILE A 226 9.98 3.51 -36.93
CA ILE A 226 9.74 2.64 -35.81
C ILE A 226 8.57 3.21 -35.00
N TYR A 227 7.67 2.33 -34.62
CA TYR A 227 6.55 2.66 -33.76
C TYR A 227 6.59 1.82 -32.48
N ILE A 228 6.48 2.49 -31.32
CA ILE A 228 6.49 1.89 -30.00
C ILE A 228 5.22 2.33 -29.27
N HIS A 229 4.37 1.39 -28.91
CA HIS A 229 3.13 1.67 -28.22
C HIS A 229 3.04 0.86 -26.94
N LEU A 230 2.73 1.53 -25.84
CA LEU A 230 2.52 0.91 -24.53
C LEU A 230 1.29 1.51 -23.88
N ARG A 231 0.35 0.67 -23.51
CA ARG A 231 -0.86 1.06 -22.75
C ARG A 231 -1.01 0.16 -21.54
N LYS A 232 -1.56 0.71 -20.48
CA LYS A 232 -1.91 -0.02 -19.29
C LYS A 232 -3.20 0.53 -18.71
N ASN A 233 -4.14 -0.36 -18.41
CA ASN A 233 -5.28 -0.07 -17.56
C ASN A 233 -5.09 -0.76 -16.20
N SER A 234 -6.11 -0.71 -15.34
CA SER A 234 -6.02 -1.27 -13.98
C SER A 234 -5.76 -2.78 -13.92
N GLN A 235 -5.99 -3.54 -14.99
CA GLN A 235 -5.95 -5.00 -15.00
C GLN A 235 -4.99 -5.57 -16.03
N GLU A 236 -4.85 -4.92 -17.20
CA GLU A 236 -4.07 -5.43 -18.32
C GLU A 236 -3.29 -4.29 -18.99
N GLY A 237 -2.12 -4.66 -19.49
CA GLY A 237 -1.31 -3.81 -20.34
C GLY A 237 -1.13 -4.44 -21.71
N PHE A 238 -0.87 -3.60 -22.70
CA PHE A 238 -0.57 -4.00 -24.08
C PHE A 238 0.71 -3.28 -24.53
N PHE A 239 1.60 -4.06 -25.10
CA PHE A 239 2.83 -3.56 -25.73
C PHE A 239 2.84 -3.93 -27.20
N GLU A 240 3.28 -2.98 -28.02
CA GLU A 240 3.48 -3.16 -29.45
C GLU A 240 4.75 -2.43 -29.89
N TYR A 241 5.53 -3.11 -30.70
CA TYR A 241 6.67 -2.56 -31.43
C TYR A 241 6.55 -2.92 -32.89
N ALA A 242 6.68 -1.96 -33.78
CA ALA A 242 6.65 -2.19 -35.21
C ALA A 242 7.72 -1.39 -35.92
N ASP A 243 8.33 -1.96 -36.96
CA ASP A 243 9.13 -1.23 -37.94
C ASP A 243 8.62 -1.50 -39.36
N ASN A 244 8.91 -0.59 -40.28
CA ASN A 244 8.58 -0.73 -41.69
C ASN A 244 9.81 -1.14 -42.54
N GLY A 245 10.66 -1.96 -41.95
CA GLY A 245 11.86 -2.48 -42.61
C GLY A 245 11.60 -3.66 -43.55
N VAL A 246 12.65 -4.37 -43.91
CA VAL A 246 12.61 -5.52 -44.84
C VAL A 246 11.88 -6.75 -44.29
N GLY A 247 11.44 -6.71 -43.02
CA GLY A 247 10.75 -7.82 -42.39
C GLY A 247 11.65 -9.02 -42.03
N LEU A 248 11.03 -10.12 -41.64
CA LEU A 248 11.69 -11.39 -41.34
C LEU A 248 11.47 -12.35 -42.49
N SER A 249 12.51 -12.70 -43.27
CA SER A 249 12.43 -13.76 -44.29
C SER A 249 12.34 -15.14 -43.66
N GLU A 250 11.75 -16.14 -44.39
CA GLU A 250 11.59 -17.53 -43.87
C GLU A 250 12.94 -18.15 -43.49
N ASP A 251 14.01 -17.96 -44.25
CA ASP A 251 15.37 -18.38 -43.92
C ASP A 251 15.98 -17.66 -42.71
N SER A 252 15.55 -16.41 -42.48
CA SER A 252 15.96 -15.67 -41.30
C SER A 252 15.16 -16.04 -40.04
N GLU A 253 14.03 -16.70 -40.17
CA GLU A 253 13.18 -17.13 -39.07
C GLU A 253 13.80 -18.29 -38.26
N GLU A 254 14.36 -19.31 -38.89
CA GLU A 254 15.10 -20.36 -38.20
C GLU A 254 16.36 -19.78 -37.54
N ARG A 255 17.05 -18.84 -38.20
CA ARG A 255 18.19 -18.12 -37.64
C ARG A 255 17.76 -17.13 -36.57
N ALA A 256 16.63 -16.41 -36.71
CA ALA A 256 16.11 -15.51 -35.71
C ALA A 256 15.64 -16.25 -34.46
N ASN A 257 14.89 -17.34 -34.60
CA ASN A 257 14.48 -18.20 -33.47
C ASN A 257 15.69 -18.83 -32.76
N SER A 258 16.80 -19.05 -33.46
CA SER A 258 18.07 -19.49 -32.89
C SER A 258 18.94 -18.31 -32.37
N SER A 259 18.63 -17.06 -32.75
CA SER A 259 19.42 -15.89 -32.34
C SER A 259 19.30 -15.64 -30.82
N MET A 260 20.38 -15.19 -30.24
CA MET A 260 20.41 -14.90 -28.81
C MET A 260 19.42 -13.80 -28.42
N GLY A 261 19.18 -12.80 -29.30
CA GLY A 261 18.27 -11.69 -29.05
C GLY A 261 16.81 -12.13 -28.96
N ILE A 262 16.28 -12.89 -29.91
CA ILE A 262 14.89 -13.36 -29.89
C ILE A 262 14.65 -14.33 -28.71
N ARG A 263 15.62 -15.20 -28.41
CA ARG A 263 15.52 -16.06 -27.23
C ARG A 263 15.49 -15.26 -25.93
N LEU A 264 16.23 -14.16 -25.85
CA LEU A 264 16.20 -13.25 -24.70
C LEU A 264 14.82 -12.57 -24.60
N ILE A 265 14.29 -12.02 -25.70
CA ILE A 265 12.97 -11.38 -25.74
C ILE A 265 11.90 -12.37 -25.25
N ASN A 266 11.86 -13.60 -25.81
CA ASN A 266 10.90 -14.63 -25.38
C ASN A 266 11.00 -14.93 -23.88
N ARG A 267 12.22 -15.05 -23.34
CA ARG A 267 12.44 -15.29 -21.91
C ARG A 267 11.93 -14.12 -21.05
N LEU A 268 12.16 -12.90 -21.49
CA LEU A 268 11.72 -11.68 -20.76
C LEU A 268 10.19 -11.51 -20.84
N VAL A 269 9.58 -11.80 -21.99
CA VAL A 269 8.11 -11.81 -22.15
C VAL A 269 7.47 -12.88 -21.25
N ASN A 270 8.08 -14.07 -21.17
CA ASN A 270 7.62 -15.11 -20.24
C ASN A 270 7.78 -14.68 -18.77
N GLN A 271 8.83 -13.93 -18.42
CA GLN A 271 8.99 -13.34 -17.08
C GLN A 271 7.86 -12.36 -16.76
N LEU A 272 7.35 -11.63 -17.75
CA LEU A 272 6.16 -10.77 -17.65
C LEU A 272 4.84 -11.55 -17.67
N GLN A 273 4.90 -12.90 -17.57
CA GLN A 273 3.74 -13.81 -17.61
C GLN A 273 2.91 -13.67 -18.88
N SER A 274 3.58 -13.47 -20.01
CA SER A 274 2.97 -13.21 -21.31
C SER A 274 3.54 -14.14 -22.41
N GLN A 275 2.96 -14.03 -23.61
CA GLN A 275 3.42 -14.70 -24.81
C GLN A 275 3.68 -13.68 -25.92
N LEU A 276 4.82 -13.81 -26.57
CA LEU A 276 5.20 -12.95 -27.67
C LEU A 276 4.42 -13.30 -28.93
N GLY A 277 3.66 -12.35 -29.46
CA GLY A 277 3.09 -12.40 -30.80
C GLY A 277 4.02 -11.73 -31.81
N ILE A 278 4.19 -12.32 -32.98
CA ILE A 278 4.94 -11.76 -34.10
C ILE A 278 4.02 -11.76 -35.33
N ASP A 279 3.77 -10.58 -35.88
CA ASP A 279 3.02 -10.40 -37.11
C ASP A 279 3.96 -10.02 -38.25
N LYS A 280 3.89 -10.76 -39.33
CA LYS A 280 4.72 -10.65 -40.53
C LYS A 280 3.90 -10.24 -41.76
N SER A 281 2.60 -10.05 -41.60
CA SER A 281 1.68 -9.68 -42.68
C SER A 281 1.78 -8.20 -43.07
N THR A 282 2.51 -7.40 -42.28
CA THR A 282 2.75 -5.98 -42.49
C THR A 282 4.06 -5.72 -43.27
N ASP A 283 4.17 -4.59 -43.89
CA ASP A 283 5.47 -4.08 -44.39
C ASP A 283 6.40 -3.92 -43.16
N GLY A 284 7.42 -4.77 -43.04
CA GLY A 284 8.30 -4.83 -41.89
C GLY A 284 7.93 -5.93 -40.86
N VAL A 285 8.13 -5.65 -39.60
CA VAL A 285 7.88 -6.61 -38.48
C VAL A 285 7.11 -5.93 -37.37
N ARG A 286 6.16 -6.69 -36.79
CA ARG A 286 5.40 -6.26 -35.62
C ARG A 286 5.51 -7.29 -34.51
N PHE A 287 5.99 -6.84 -33.32
CA PHE A 287 6.04 -7.62 -32.08
C PHE A 287 5.01 -7.07 -31.11
N TYR A 288 4.25 -7.94 -30.46
CA TYR A 288 3.23 -7.52 -29.50
C TYR A 288 3.01 -8.56 -28.41
N PHE A 289 2.57 -8.10 -27.24
CA PHE A 289 2.13 -8.96 -26.15
C PHE A 289 1.26 -8.19 -25.14
N ASN A 290 0.40 -8.93 -24.45
CA ASN A 290 -0.34 -8.42 -23.31
C ASN A 290 0.41 -8.76 -22.02
N PHE A 291 0.30 -7.92 -20.99
CA PHE A 291 0.90 -8.17 -19.68
C PHE A 291 -0.05 -7.72 -18.57
N LYS A 292 0.14 -8.22 -17.34
CA LYS A 292 -0.70 -7.90 -16.19
C LYS A 292 0.01 -6.99 -15.22
#